data_5a5aa9dc8bc603199bad98a96205d35b
#
_entry.id   5a5aa9dc8bc603199bad98a96205d35b
#
_cell.length_a   1.000
_cell.length_b   1.000
_cell.length_c   1.000
_cell.angle_alpha   90.00
_cell.angle_beta   90.00
_cell.angle_gamma   90.00
#
_symmetry.space_group_name_H-M   'P 1'
#
loop_
_entity.id
_entity.type
_entity.pdbx_description
1 polymer ?
#
loop_
_entity_poly.entity_id
_entity_poly.type
_entity_poly.pdbx_seq_one_letter_code
_entity_poly.pdbx_strand_id
1 'polypeptide(L)'
;MTSPAREGQTLGGESLLVRYANFVKLPHTVFALPFALLGVLVASRQTALTWRTLGLVVLAFACARFVALGFNRIVDRQLDARNPRTRGRELPSGRLTLRQAWVAVGVAAVAFLATAWALNPVCFALAPLALAFISAYSYAKRFTHWSHLWLGLADGIATPAGYLAVTGRWSEPWWLLPVGALAVTFWVGGFDVFYALQDEGFDRAERLESLVVRLGQARAILAAKLSHGLALVGLVLFGIGAGLGIAYYVGVAVGAALIAWEHRLVRPGDLSRLNAAFFTANGIVSIVVFLGALVDRVL
;
A
#
# COMPACT_ATOMS: atom_id res chain seq x y z
N MET A 1 0.65 -21.98 23.25
CA MET A 1 1.20 -20.79 22.58
C MET A 1 1.59 -21.19 21.18
N THR A 2 0.78 -20.90 20.17
CA THR A 2 1.10 -21.17 18.78
C THR A 2 2.19 -20.19 18.35
N SER A 3 3.34 -20.71 17.89
CA SER A 3 4.44 -19.91 17.34
C SER A 3 3.91 -19.02 16.23
N PRO A 4 4.20 -17.70 16.21
CA PRO A 4 3.74 -16.83 15.13
C PRO A 4 4.22 -17.37 13.79
N ALA A 5 3.33 -17.38 12.79
CA ALA A 5 3.65 -17.85 11.45
C ALA A 5 4.85 -17.08 10.92
N ARG A 6 5.96 -17.77 10.64
CA ARG A 6 7.15 -17.17 10.05
C ARG A 6 6.78 -16.56 8.70
N GLU A 7 7.17 -15.33 8.42
CA GLU A 7 7.12 -14.77 7.08
C GLU A 7 7.97 -15.64 6.15
N GLY A 8 7.32 -16.58 5.44
CA GLY A 8 7.95 -17.43 4.46
C GLY A 8 8.25 -16.70 3.16
N GLN A 9 9.00 -17.33 2.28
CA GLN A 9 9.14 -16.90 0.89
C GLN A 9 7.77 -16.98 0.22
N THR A 10 7.34 -15.86 -0.39
CA THR A 10 6.10 -15.82 -1.17
C THR A 10 6.25 -16.53 -2.53
N LEU A 11 7.47 -16.55 -3.06
CA LEU A 11 7.81 -17.24 -4.30
C LEU A 11 8.90 -18.27 -4.04
N GLY A 12 8.69 -19.51 -4.52
CA GLY A 12 9.68 -20.58 -4.45
C GLY A 12 10.80 -20.39 -5.47
N GLY A 13 12.01 -20.86 -5.13
CA GLY A 13 13.19 -20.81 -6.00
C GLY A 13 14.35 -19.99 -5.42
N GLU A 14 15.55 -20.24 -5.95
CA GLU A 14 16.79 -19.59 -5.47
C GLU A 14 17.39 -18.59 -6.46
N SER A 15 16.76 -18.36 -7.62
CA SER A 15 17.26 -17.39 -8.59
C SER A 15 17.32 -15.97 -7.99
N LEU A 16 18.23 -15.15 -8.50
CA LEU A 16 18.39 -13.78 -8.05
C LEU A 16 17.10 -12.98 -8.23
N LEU A 17 16.35 -13.20 -9.30
CA LEU A 17 15.05 -12.56 -9.55
C LEU A 17 14.02 -12.93 -8.47
N VAL A 18 13.94 -14.21 -8.09
CA VAL A 18 13.06 -14.67 -7.02
C VAL A 18 13.43 -14.02 -5.68
N ARG A 19 14.73 -13.91 -5.39
CA ARG A 19 15.20 -13.23 -4.16
C ARG A 19 14.78 -11.77 -4.13
N TYR A 20 14.90 -11.03 -5.24
CA TYR A 20 14.42 -9.64 -5.31
C TYR A 20 12.89 -9.53 -5.26
N ALA A 21 12.16 -10.43 -5.90
CA ALA A 21 10.71 -10.46 -5.83
C ALA A 21 10.20 -10.73 -4.39
N ASN A 22 10.86 -11.62 -3.66
CA ASN A 22 10.57 -11.86 -2.25
C ASN A 22 11.01 -10.68 -1.36
N PHE A 23 12.17 -10.06 -1.65
CA PHE A 23 12.69 -8.89 -0.94
C PHE A 23 11.68 -7.75 -0.89
N VAL A 24 10.95 -7.50 -1.98
CA VAL A 24 9.92 -6.46 -2.06
C VAL A 24 8.49 -7.03 -1.95
N LYS A 25 8.33 -8.30 -1.59
CA LYS A 25 7.01 -8.93 -1.52
C LYS A 25 6.14 -8.63 -2.75
N LEU A 26 6.66 -8.96 -3.94
CA LEU A 26 6.03 -8.62 -5.22
C LEU A 26 4.52 -8.91 -5.28
N PRO A 27 3.98 -10.04 -4.76
CA PRO A 27 2.54 -10.28 -4.74
C PRO A 27 1.72 -9.22 -4.01
N HIS A 28 2.30 -8.55 -2.98
CA HIS A 28 1.62 -7.46 -2.27
C HIS A 28 1.55 -6.18 -3.08
N THR A 29 2.42 -6.01 -4.07
CA THR A 29 2.39 -4.87 -4.99
C THR A 29 1.10 -4.86 -5.81
N VAL A 30 0.53 -6.03 -6.10
CA VAL A 30 -0.72 -6.17 -6.85
C VAL A 30 -1.91 -5.53 -6.12
N PHE A 31 -1.90 -5.45 -4.79
CA PHE A 31 -3.05 -4.93 -4.02
C PHE A 31 -3.24 -3.41 -4.13
N ALA A 32 -2.16 -2.65 -4.26
CA ALA A 32 -2.25 -1.18 -4.33
C ALA A 32 -2.31 -0.66 -5.77
N LEU A 33 -1.88 -1.44 -6.78
CA LEU A 33 -1.93 -1.06 -8.19
C LEU A 33 -3.34 -0.67 -8.67
N PRO A 34 -4.44 -1.38 -8.30
CA PRO A 34 -5.78 -1.00 -8.72
C PRO A 34 -6.17 0.43 -8.36
N PHE A 35 -5.68 0.98 -7.24
CA PHE A 35 -5.96 2.38 -6.87
C PHE A 35 -5.17 3.38 -7.71
N ALA A 36 -3.94 3.07 -8.11
CA ALA A 36 -3.23 3.88 -9.11
C ALA A 36 -3.99 3.89 -10.44
N LEU A 37 -4.45 2.71 -10.88
CA LEU A 37 -5.24 2.55 -12.11
C LEU A 37 -6.63 3.19 -12.01
N LEU A 38 -7.22 3.29 -10.83
CA LEU A 38 -8.47 4.04 -10.60
C LEU A 38 -8.27 5.52 -10.92
N GLY A 39 -7.15 6.11 -10.49
CA GLY A 39 -6.77 7.49 -10.87
C GLY A 39 -6.60 7.66 -12.38
N VAL A 40 -5.91 6.71 -13.03
CA VAL A 40 -5.77 6.66 -14.50
C VAL A 40 -7.11 6.59 -15.21
N LEU A 41 -8.00 5.72 -14.72
CA LEU A 41 -9.32 5.51 -15.30
C LEU A 41 -10.18 6.75 -15.26
N VAL A 42 -10.20 7.45 -14.11
CA VAL A 42 -10.94 8.73 -13.98
C VAL A 42 -10.35 9.80 -14.89
N ALA A 43 -9.02 9.90 -14.96
CA ALA A 43 -8.32 10.82 -15.86
C ALA A 43 -8.60 10.56 -17.33
N SER A 44 -8.78 9.28 -17.72
CA SER A 44 -9.06 8.89 -19.11
C SER A 44 -10.40 9.39 -19.65
N ARG A 45 -11.29 9.90 -18.78
CA ARG A 45 -12.53 10.58 -19.20
C ARG A 45 -12.29 11.96 -19.79
N GLN A 46 -11.15 12.58 -19.44
CA GLN A 46 -10.82 13.96 -19.85
C GLN A 46 -9.66 13.99 -20.85
N THR A 47 -8.79 12.98 -20.84
CA THR A 47 -7.58 12.93 -21.66
C THR A 47 -7.41 11.54 -22.23
N ALA A 48 -7.14 11.42 -23.53
CA ALA A 48 -6.94 10.12 -24.17
C ALA A 48 -5.78 9.34 -23.54
N LEU A 49 -6.09 8.13 -23.07
CA LEU A 49 -5.10 7.23 -22.50
C LEU A 49 -4.39 6.46 -23.61
N THR A 50 -3.05 6.56 -23.65
CA THR A 50 -2.22 5.77 -24.56
C THR A 50 -1.64 4.54 -23.84
N TRP A 51 -1.34 3.49 -24.61
CA TRP A 51 -0.62 2.31 -24.06
C TRP A 51 0.74 2.67 -23.48
N ARG A 52 1.42 3.69 -24.04
CA ARG A 52 2.68 4.23 -23.51
C ARG A 52 2.46 4.80 -22.11
N THR A 53 1.47 5.67 -21.93
CA THR A 53 1.17 6.27 -20.63
C THR A 53 0.79 5.20 -19.61
N LEU A 54 -0.06 4.24 -19.97
CA LEU A 54 -0.43 3.14 -19.09
C LEU A 54 0.79 2.31 -18.67
N GLY A 55 1.66 1.94 -19.62
CA GLY A 55 2.89 1.19 -19.34
C GLY A 55 3.84 1.96 -18.41
N LEU A 56 3.99 3.29 -18.64
CA LEU A 56 4.82 4.14 -17.77
C LEU A 56 4.23 4.26 -16.34
N VAL A 57 2.89 4.36 -16.19
CA VAL A 57 2.26 4.38 -14.86
C VAL A 57 2.52 3.08 -14.11
N VAL A 58 2.33 1.93 -14.76
CA VAL A 58 2.59 0.61 -14.13
C VAL A 58 4.06 0.48 -13.74
N LEU A 59 4.99 0.91 -14.61
CA LEU A 59 6.42 0.89 -14.32
C LEU A 59 6.78 1.84 -13.16
N ALA A 60 6.27 3.08 -13.18
CA ALA A 60 6.49 4.03 -12.09
C ALA A 60 5.99 3.47 -10.75
N PHE A 61 4.78 2.91 -10.75
CA PHE A 61 4.21 2.28 -9.55
C PHE A 61 5.09 1.13 -9.05
N ALA A 62 5.52 0.23 -9.93
CA ALA A 62 6.39 -0.90 -9.56
C ALA A 62 7.73 -0.42 -8.99
N CYS A 63 8.35 0.60 -9.62
CA CYS A 63 9.59 1.20 -9.12
C CYS A 63 9.42 1.87 -7.76
N ALA A 64 8.36 2.67 -7.56
CA ALA A 64 8.06 3.31 -6.27
C ALA A 64 7.85 2.28 -5.16
N ARG A 65 7.09 1.21 -5.43
CA ARG A 65 6.88 0.10 -4.49
C ARG A 65 8.18 -0.63 -4.18
N PHE A 66 9.03 -0.86 -5.19
CA PHE A 66 10.34 -1.46 -4.98
C PHE A 66 11.21 -0.60 -4.05
N VAL A 67 11.25 0.72 -4.28
CA VAL A 67 11.98 1.65 -3.42
C VAL A 67 11.42 1.63 -1.99
N ALA A 68 10.12 1.80 -1.82
CA ALA A 68 9.48 1.86 -0.50
C ALA A 68 9.76 0.59 0.33
N LEU A 69 9.50 -0.59 -0.24
CA LEU A 69 9.67 -1.86 0.45
C LEU A 69 11.15 -2.21 0.62
N GLY A 70 11.98 -2.01 -0.41
CA GLY A 70 13.41 -2.29 -0.35
C GLY A 70 14.13 -1.39 0.64
N PHE A 71 13.81 -0.09 0.67
CA PHE A 71 14.38 0.86 1.62
C PHE A 71 13.95 0.51 3.06
N ASN A 72 12.68 0.15 3.29
CA ASN A 72 12.19 -0.32 4.59
C ASN A 72 12.99 -1.55 5.07
N ARG A 73 13.23 -2.54 4.21
CA ARG A 73 14.04 -3.72 4.54
C ARG A 73 15.48 -3.37 4.93
N ILE A 74 16.08 -2.40 4.26
CA ILE A 74 17.45 -1.93 4.54
C ILE A 74 17.49 -1.24 5.91
N VAL A 75 16.54 -0.35 6.18
CA VAL A 75 16.45 0.41 7.44
C VAL A 75 16.17 -0.52 8.61
N ASP A 76 15.25 -1.47 8.44
CA ASP A 76 14.79 -2.35 9.52
C ASP A 76 15.59 -3.66 9.64
N ARG A 77 16.66 -3.86 8.86
CA ARG A 77 17.42 -5.13 8.83
C ARG A 77 17.84 -5.67 10.19
N GLN A 78 18.22 -4.79 11.13
CA GLN A 78 18.64 -5.19 12.49
C GLN A 78 17.43 -5.56 13.36
N LEU A 79 16.32 -4.83 13.25
CA LEU A 79 15.05 -5.16 13.90
C LEU A 79 14.51 -6.49 13.36
N ASP A 80 14.52 -6.63 12.03
CA ASP A 80 14.09 -7.86 11.34
C ASP A 80 14.88 -9.10 11.79
N ALA A 81 16.18 -8.96 12.01
CA ALA A 81 17.03 -10.07 12.48
C ALA A 81 16.67 -10.53 13.92
N ARG A 82 16.19 -9.62 14.76
CA ARG A 82 15.79 -9.91 16.15
C ARG A 82 14.34 -10.42 16.25
N ASN A 83 13.49 -10.05 15.31
CA ASN A 83 12.09 -10.47 15.32
C ASN A 83 11.95 -11.92 14.80
N PRO A 84 11.43 -12.87 15.61
CA PRO A 84 11.23 -14.26 15.20
C PRO A 84 10.40 -14.44 13.93
N ARG A 85 9.47 -13.51 13.65
CA ARG A 85 8.62 -13.53 12.46
C ARG A 85 9.39 -13.16 11.19
N THR A 86 10.31 -12.18 11.28
CA THR A 86 10.95 -11.56 10.10
C THR A 86 12.42 -11.94 9.90
N ARG A 87 13.06 -12.64 10.84
CA ARG A 87 14.46 -13.08 10.74
C ARG A 87 14.78 -13.95 9.52
N GLY A 88 13.76 -14.54 8.89
CA GLY A 88 13.87 -15.30 7.65
C GLY A 88 13.87 -14.47 6.37
N ARG A 89 13.76 -13.13 6.45
CA ARG A 89 13.81 -12.21 5.31
C ARG A 89 15.19 -12.21 4.63
N GLU A 90 15.27 -11.70 3.41
CA GLU A 90 16.45 -11.81 2.53
C GLU A 90 17.72 -11.20 3.12
N LEU A 91 17.64 -10.01 3.77
CA LEU A 91 18.81 -9.37 4.40
C LEU A 91 19.24 -10.05 5.70
N PRO A 92 18.34 -10.28 6.69
CA PRO A 92 18.71 -10.96 7.92
C PRO A 92 19.25 -12.39 7.69
N SER A 93 18.71 -13.10 6.72
CA SER A 93 19.14 -14.48 6.40
C SER A 93 20.39 -14.56 5.51
N GLY A 94 20.93 -13.42 5.05
CA GLY A 94 22.10 -13.38 4.19
C GLY A 94 21.84 -13.78 2.72
N ARG A 95 20.58 -14.01 2.31
CA ARG A 95 20.23 -14.35 0.92
C ARG A 95 20.46 -13.19 -0.06
N LEU A 96 20.43 -11.95 0.43
CA LEU A 96 20.89 -10.75 -0.27
C LEU A 96 21.88 -10.01 0.62
N THR A 97 22.92 -9.48 0.00
CA THR A 97 23.87 -8.58 0.68
C THR A 97 23.29 -7.16 0.75
N LEU A 98 23.71 -6.39 1.75
CA LEU A 98 23.31 -5.00 1.90
C LEU A 98 23.66 -4.16 0.65
N ARG A 99 24.83 -4.43 0.02
CA ARG A 99 25.24 -3.77 -1.23
C ARG A 99 24.28 -4.06 -2.37
N GLN A 100 23.88 -5.33 -2.55
CA GLN A 100 22.89 -5.70 -3.57
C GLN A 100 21.55 -5.01 -3.35
N ALA A 101 21.08 -4.94 -2.09
CA ALA A 101 19.84 -4.24 -1.76
C ALA A 101 19.92 -2.74 -2.08
N TRP A 102 21.00 -2.05 -1.69
CA TRP A 102 21.18 -0.63 -2.01
C TRP A 102 21.26 -0.35 -3.51
N VAL A 103 22.00 -1.18 -4.25
CA VAL A 103 22.10 -1.04 -5.73
C VAL A 103 20.71 -1.20 -6.36
N ALA A 104 19.96 -2.22 -5.95
CA ALA A 104 18.62 -2.46 -6.51
C ALA A 104 17.65 -1.32 -6.19
N VAL A 105 17.64 -0.81 -4.95
CA VAL A 105 16.82 0.35 -4.55
C VAL A 105 17.24 1.60 -5.33
N GLY A 106 18.54 1.85 -5.48
CA GLY A 106 19.07 2.98 -6.26
C GLY A 106 18.66 2.91 -7.74
N VAL A 107 18.79 1.74 -8.38
CA VAL A 107 18.33 1.53 -9.76
C VAL A 107 16.82 1.77 -9.89
N ALA A 108 16.02 1.24 -8.95
CA ALA A 108 14.59 1.47 -8.98
C ALA A 108 14.22 2.95 -8.77
N ALA A 109 14.95 3.68 -7.91
CA ALA A 109 14.73 5.12 -7.70
C ALA A 109 15.05 5.92 -8.97
N VAL A 110 16.16 5.63 -9.64
CA VAL A 110 16.52 6.27 -10.92
C VAL A 110 15.50 5.93 -12.01
N ALA A 111 15.07 4.68 -12.10
CA ALA A 111 14.03 4.25 -13.04
C ALA A 111 12.69 4.96 -12.77
N PHE A 112 12.31 5.14 -11.50
CA PHE A 112 11.12 5.91 -11.11
C PHE A 112 11.20 7.36 -11.59
N LEU A 113 12.32 8.06 -11.35
CA LEU A 113 12.53 9.45 -11.77
C LEU A 113 12.51 9.58 -13.30
N ALA A 114 13.19 8.67 -14.00
CA ALA A 114 13.19 8.64 -15.47
C ALA A 114 11.77 8.38 -16.03
N THR A 115 11.02 7.50 -15.41
CA THR A 115 9.63 7.22 -15.80
C THR A 115 8.72 8.42 -15.54
N ALA A 116 8.87 9.09 -14.40
CA ALA A 116 8.13 10.31 -14.07
C ALA A 116 8.45 11.45 -15.06
N TRP A 117 9.72 11.61 -15.45
CA TRP A 117 10.13 12.54 -16.50
C TRP A 117 9.51 12.22 -17.86
N ALA A 118 9.45 10.93 -18.23
CA ALA A 118 8.85 10.48 -19.47
C ALA A 118 7.32 10.63 -19.52
N LEU A 119 6.65 10.74 -18.35
CA LEU A 119 5.21 10.98 -18.24
C LEU A 119 4.89 12.45 -18.52
N ASN A 120 5.25 13.36 -17.62
CA ASN A 120 5.04 14.80 -17.78
C ASN A 120 5.81 15.62 -16.71
N PRO A 121 5.95 16.96 -16.90
CA PRO A 121 6.70 17.81 -15.97
C PRO A 121 6.16 17.82 -14.52
N VAL A 122 4.83 17.69 -14.34
CA VAL A 122 4.22 17.67 -13.00
C VAL A 122 4.63 16.40 -12.25
N CYS A 123 4.55 15.26 -12.91
CA CYS A 123 5.00 13.99 -12.33
C CYS A 123 6.49 14.05 -11.97
N PHE A 124 7.34 14.60 -12.86
CA PHE A 124 8.77 14.72 -12.59
C PHE A 124 9.07 15.64 -11.41
N ALA A 125 8.40 16.78 -11.31
CA ALA A 125 8.57 17.72 -10.20
C ALA A 125 8.17 17.12 -8.85
N LEU A 126 7.12 16.29 -8.81
CA LEU A 126 6.63 15.64 -7.60
C LEU A 126 7.39 14.36 -7.23
N ALA A 127 8.07 13.73 -8.19
CA ALA A 127 8.70 12.42 -8.00
C ALA A 127 9.77 12.40 -6.88
N PRO A 128 10.68 13.38 -6.72
CA PRO A 128 11.63 13.40 -5.61
C PRO A 128 10.95 13.49 -4.24
N LEU A 129 9.88 14.29 -4.13
CA LEU A 129 9.10 14.45 -2.91
C LEU A 129 8.37 13.14 -2.56
N ALA A 130 7.80 12.47 -3.55
CA ALA A 130 7.18 11.16 -3.38
C ALA A 130 8.20 10.12 -2.88
N LEU A 131 9.39 10.03 -3.49
CA LEU A 131 10.46 9.12 -3.04
C LEU A 131 10.91 9.42 -1.61
N ALA A 132 11.09 10.68 -1.26
CA ALA A 132 11.46 11.08 0.10
C ALA A 132 10.38 10.66 1.10
N PHE A 133 9.10 10.93 0.78
CA PHE A 133 7.97 10.63 1.65
C PHE A 133 7.77 9.13 1.88
N ILE A 134 7.79 8.31 0.81
CA ILE A 134 7.63 6.85 0.91
C ILE A 134 8.83 6.17 1.58
N SER A 135 10.02 6.77 1.49
CA SER A 135 11.21 6.27 2.18
C SER A 135 11.20 6.65 3.67
N ALA A 136 10.77 7.87 4.01
CA ALA A 136 10.71 8.38 5.37
C ALA A 136 9.77 7.55 6.28
N TYR A 137 8.72 6.93 5.70
CA TYR A 137 7.86 5.96 6.40
C TYR A 137 8.64 4.90 7.17
N SER A 138 9.78 4.44 6.63
CA SER A 138 10.61 3.38 7.26
C SER A 138 11.10 3.74 8.66
N TYR A 139 11.11 5.02 9.00
CA TYR A 139 11.52 5.50 10.32
C TYR A 139 10.32 5.78 11.25
N ALA A 140 9.10 5.79 10.73
CA ALA A 140 7.91 6.27 11.46
C ALA A 140 7.71 5.56 12.81
N LYS A 141 7.85 4.24 12.89
CA LYS A 141 7.72 3.47 14.14
C LYS A 141 8.74 3.84 15.23
N ARG A 142 9.79 4.61 14.90
CA ARG A 142 10.82 5.04 15.88
C ARG A 142 10.42 6.29 16.64
N PHE A 143 9.42 7.05 16.16
CA PHE A 143 9.04 8.33 16.76
C PHE A 143 7.54 8.64 16.75
N THR A 144 6.71 7.84 16.06
CA THR A 144 5.27 8.09 16.03
C THR A 144 4.42 6.82 16.00
N HIS A 145 3.34 6.84 16.75
CA HIS A 145 2.31 5.78 16.72
C HIS A 145 1.38 5.88 15.50
N TRP A 146 1.46 6.95 14.70
CA TRP A 146 0.69 7.14 13.48
C TRP A 146 1.34 6.52 12.23
N SER A 147 2.33 5.64 12.42
CA SER A 147 3.05 4.95 11.34
C SER A 147 2.11 4.25 10.34
N HIS A 148 0.96 3.72 10.82
CA HIS A 148 -0.05 3.08 9.99
C HIS A 148 -0.70 4.05 8.97
N LEU A 149 -1.02 5.27 9.41
CA LEU A 149 -1.56 6.30 8.51
C LEU A 149 -0.48 6.86 7.58
N TRP A 150 0.78 6.89 8.01
CA TRP A 150 1.88 7.27 7.12
C TRP A 150 2.05 6.25 5.99
N LEU A 151 2.05 4.93 6.32
CA LEU A 151 2.04 3.88 5.31
C LEU A 151 0.82 4.02 4.39
N GLY A 152 -0.34 4.25 4.98
CA GLY A 152 -1.58 4.46 4.23
C GLY A 152 -1.46 5.62 3.24
N LEU A 153 -0.90 6.75 3.64
CA LEU A 153 -0.71 7.91 2.76
C LEU A 153 0.37 7.64 1.69
N ALA A 154 1.41 6.89 2.04
CA ALA A 154 2.43 6.47 1.07
C ALA A 154 1.84 5.60 -0.07
N ASP A 155 0.84 4.78 0.22
CA ASP A 155 0.07 4.05 -0.78
C ASP A 155 -1.04 4.92 -1.41
N GLY A 156 -1.66 5.80 -0.62
CA GLY A 156 -2.77 6.65 -1.03
C GLY A 156 -2.42 7.65 -2.13
N ILE A 157 -1.18 8.15 -2.14
CA ILE A 157 -0.69 9.05 -3.21
C ILE A 157 -0.68 8.39 -4.60
N ALA A 158 -0.81 7.07 -4.70
CA ALA A 158 -0.86 6.37 -5.98
C ALA A 158 -2.09 6.76 -6.81
N THR A 159 -3.26 7.01 -6.19
CA THR A 159 -4.48 7.44 -6.88
C THR A 159 -4.31 8.80 -7.57
N PRO A 160 -3.93 9.90 -6.86
CA PRO A 160 -3.63 11.16 -7.52
C PRO A 160 -2.46 11.06 -8.50
N ALA A 161 -1.43 10.27 -8.22
CA ALA A 161 -0.31 10.09 -9.13
C ALA A 161 -0.75 9.48 -10.47
N GLY A 162 -1.63 8.47 -10.45
CA GLY A 162 -2.23 7.90 -11.66
C GLY A 162 -3.03 8.92 -12.47
N TYR A 163 -3.80 9.76 -11.81
CA TYR A 163 -4.55 10.85 -12.47
C TYR A 163 -3.60 11.89 -13.11
N LEU A 164 -2.64 12.38 -12.33
CA LEU A 164 -1.65 13.37 -12.80
C LEU A 164 -0.76 12.83 -13.94
N ALA A 165 -0.48 11.54 -13.94
CA ALA A 165 0.29 10.90 -15.01
C ALA A 165 -0.39 10.98 -16.37
N VAL A 166 -1.73 10.96 -16.40
CA VAL A 166 -2.51 11.06 -17.63
C VAL A 166 -2.77 12.51 -18.03
N THR A 167 -3.15 13.36 -17.05
CA THR A 167 -3.66 14.72 -17.33
C THR A 167 -2.57 15.78 -17.28
N GLY A 168 -1.50 15.59 -16.53
CA GLY A 168 -0.49 16.60 -16.22
C GLY A 168 -1.03 17.83 -15.43
N ARG A 169 -2.24 17.76 -14.91
CA ARG A 169 -2.91 18.85 -14.19
C ARG A 169 -3.76 18.34 -13.05
N TRP A 170 -4.08 19.24 -12.08
CA TRP A 170 -4.95 18.92 -10.95
C TRP A 170 -6.39 18.68 -11.40
N SER A 171 -7.16 17.96 -10.59
CA SER A 171 -8.55 17.60 -10.88
C SER A 171 -9.52 18.75 -10.65
N GLU A 172 -10.64 18.70 -11.37
CA GLU A 172 -11.85 19.43 -11.06
C GLU A 172 -12.96 18.40 -10.82
N PRO A 173 -13.57 18.42 -9.62
CA PRO A 173 -13.34 19.35 -8.49
C PRO A 173 -11.97 19.11 -7.82
N TRP A 174 -11.40 20.17 -7.23
CA TRP A 174 -10.05 20.14 -6.64
C TRP A 174 -9.88 19.13 -5.51
N TRP A 175 -10.95 18.82 -4.80
CA TRP A 175 -10.95 17.90 -3.67
C TRP A 175 -10.95 16.41 -4.07
N LEU A 176 -11.17 16.10 -5.33
CA LEU A 176 -11.25 14.72 -5.83
C LEU A 176 -9.97 13.91 -5.53
N LEU A 177 -8.80 14.47 -5.88
CA LEU A 177 -7.52 13.77 -5.67
C LEU A 177 -7.17 13.60 -4.18
N PRO A 178 -7.30 14.63 -3.31
CA PRO A 178 -7.16 14.46 -1.87
C PRO A 178 -8.09 13.42 -1.28
N VAL A 179 -9.35 13.40 -1.66
CA VAL A 179 -10.33 12.42 -1.17
C VAL A 179 -9.96 11.00 -1.60
N GLY A 180 -9.55 10.80 -2.86
CA GLY A 180 -9.05 9.52 -3.35
C GLY A 180 -7.82 9.04 -2.58
N ALA A 181 -6.86 9.93 -2.33
CA ALA A 181 -5.69 9.63 -1.53
C ALA A 181 -6.06 9.24 -0.09
N LEU A 182 -6.95 10.01 0.57
CA LEU A 182 -7.39 9.75 1.94
C LEU A 182 -8.20 8.45 2.06
N ALA A 183 -9.04 8.12 1.07
CA ALA A 183 -9.78 6.87 1.05
C ALA A 183 -8.82 5.67 1.12
N VAL A 184 -7.78 5.67 0.30
CA VAL A 184 -6.74 4.61 0.31
C VAL A 184 -5.91 4.68 1.59
N THR A 185 -5.56 5.88 2.06
CA THR A 185 -4.83 6.09 3.33
C THR A 185 -5.53 5.41 4.50
N PHE A 186 -6.81 5.65 4.66
CA PHE A 186 -7.58 5.07 5.76
C PHE A 186 -7.81 3.57 5.58
N TRP A 187 -7.97 3.09 4.36
CA TRP A 187 -8.08 1.65 4.11
C TRP A 187 -6.78 0.92 4.44
N VAL A 188 -5.64 1.39 3.92
CA VAL A 188 -4.32 0.79 4.18
C VAL A 188 -3.97 0.92 5.67
N GLY A 189 -4.18 2.10 6.26
CA GLY A 189 -3.92 2.32 7.68
C GLY A 189 -4.74 1.39 8.59
N GLY A 190 -6.00 1.13 8.22
CA GLY A 190 -6.87 0.21 8.96
C GLY A 190 -6.36 -1.23 8.94
N PHE A 191 -6.02 -1.77 7.79
CA PHE A 191 -5.52 -3.15 7.72
C PHE A 191 -4.07 -3.29 8.25
N ASP A 192 -3.24 -2.25 8.16
CA ASP A 192 -1.89 -2.29 8.71
C ASP A 192 -1.90 -2.34 10.26
N VAL A 193 -2.91 -1.73 10.90
CA VAL A 193 -3.14 -1.93 12.34
C VAL A 193 -3.37 -3.41 12.66
N PHE A 194 -4.16 -4.13 11.87
CA PHE A 194 -4.34 -5.57 12.06
C PHE A 194 -3.03 -6.33 11.92
N TYR A 195 -2.23 -5.98 10.92
CA TYR A 195 -0.93 -6.60 10.72
C TYR A 195 0.01 -6.37 11.92
N ALA A 196 -0.04 -5.18 12.52
CA ALA A 196 0.77 -4.82 13.68
C ALA A 196 0.37 -5.57 14.97
N LEU A 197 -0.85 -6.12 15.07
CA LEU A 197 -1.25 -6.94 16.22
C LEU A 197 -0.32 -8.14 16.44
N GLN A 198 0.28 -8.69 15.38
CA GLN A 198 1.23 -9.81 15.46
C GLN A 198 2.56 -9.43 16.10
N ASP A 199 2.94 -8.16 15.97
CA ASP A 199 4.24 -7.65 16.41
C ASP A 199 4.16 -6.93 17.76
N GLU A 200 2.98 -6.85 18.43
CA GLU A 200 2.79 -6.07 19.66
C GLU A 200 3.87 -6.35 20.72
N GLY A 201 4.14 -7.63 21.00
CA GLY A 201 5.13 -8.02 22.00
C GLY A 201 6.56 -7.60 21.64
N PHE A 202 6.90 -7.76 20.35
CA PHE A 202 8.20 -7.35 19.83
C PHE A 202 8.33 -5.83 19.80
N ASP A 203 7.35 -5.12 19.24
CA ASP A 203 7.36 -3.66 19.15
C ASP A 203 7.50 -3.03 20.55
N ARG A 204 6.80 -3.58 21.55
CA ARG A 204 6.90 -3.13 22.96
C ARG A 204 8.29 -3.38 23.55
N ALA A 205 8.88 -4.55 23.31
CA ALA A 205 10.22 -4.90 23.79
C ALA A 205 11.33 -4.01 23.17
N GLU A 206 11.19 -3.70 21.88
CA GLU A 206 12.13 -2.85 21.11
C GLU A 206 11.80 -1.34 21.22
N ARG A 207 10.83 -0.95 22.06
CA ARG A 207 10.40 0.44 22.26
C ARG A 207 9.98 1.14 20.96
N LEU A 208 9.33 0.38 20.05
CA LEU A 208 8.77 0.92 18.82
C LEU A 208 7.37 1.45 19.07
N GLU A 209 7.05 2.52 18.36
CA GLU A 209 5.74 3.17 18.44
C GLU A 209 4.76 2.57 17.44
N SER A 210 3.60 2.13 17.93
CA SER A 210 2.47 1.73 17.08
C SER A 210 1.15 2.01 17.80
N LEU A 211 0.04 2.07 17.05
CA LEU A 211 -1.28 2.22 17.68
C LEU A 211 -1.57 1.05 18.62
N VAL A 212 -1.11 -0.16 18.28
CA VAL A 212 -1.32 -1.36 19.10
C VAL A 212 -0.56 -1.25 20.41
N VAL A 213 0.71 -0.84 20.39
CA VAL A 213 1.52 -0.63 21.59
C VAL A 213 0.92 0.45 22.49
N ARG A 214 0.43 1.55 21.89
CA ARG A 214 -0.09 2.71 22.63
C ARG A 214 -1.49 2.50 23.20
N LEU A 215 -2.40 1.88 22.44
CA LEU A 215 -3.82 1.78 22.79
C LEU A 215 -4.23 0.39 23.32
N GLY A 216 -3.40 -0.64 23.08
CA GLY A 216 -3.75 -2.04 23.26
C GLY A 216 -4.66 -2.57 22.14
N GLN A 217 -4.78 -3.91 22.03
CA GLN A 217 -5.44 -4.58 20.92
C GLN A 217 -6.89 -4.13 20.69
N ALA A 218 -7.71 -4.06 21.75
CA ALA A 218 -9.13 -3.74 21.61
C ALA A 218 -9.38 -2.34 21.01
N ARG A 219 -8.67 -1.32 21.52
CA ARG A 219 -8.80 0.05 21.01
C ARG A 219 -8.15 0.23 19.65
N ALA A 220 -7.05 -0.48 19.37
CA ALA A 220 -6.43 -0.48 18.06
C ALA A 220 -7.34 -1.09 16.99
N ILE A 221 -8.04 -2.19 17.28
CA ILE A 221 -9.06 -2.78 16.40
C ILE A 221 -10.22 -1.81 16.18
N LEU A 222 -10.66 -1.06 17.21
CA LEU A 222 -11.67 -0.02 17.04
C LEU A 222 -11.16 1.11 16.12
N ALA A 223 -9.91 1.55 16.30
CA ALA A 223 -9.31 2.54 15.42
C ALA A 223 -9.24 2.04 13.96
N ALA A 224 -8.91 0.77 13.73
CA ALA A 224 -8.97 0.15 12.41
C ALA A 224 -10.39 0.16 11.82
N LYS A 225 -11.43 -0.12 12.63
CA LYS A 225 -12.84 -0.02 12.18
C LYS A 225 -13.23 1.38 11.76
N LEU A 226 -12.85 2.38 12.55
CA LEU A 226 -13.12 3.79 12.23
C LEU A 226 -12.37 4.20 10.96
N SER A 227 -11.12 3.77 10.82
CA SER A 227 -10.30 4.00 9.61
C SER A 227 -10.99 3.41 8.37
N HIS A 228 -11.42 2.16 8.41
CA HIS A 228 -12.13 1.54 7.30
C HIS A 228 -13.49 2.22 7.01
N GLY A 229 -14.20 2.69 8.03
CA GLY A 229 -15.42 3.51 7.85
C GLY A 229 -15.13 4.79 7.08
N LEU A 230 -14.06 5.53 7.46
CA LEU A 230 -13.60 6.72 6.74
C LEU A 230 -13.15 6.41 5.31
N ALA A 231 -12.50 5.26 5.09
CA ALA A 231 -12.14 4.80 3.76
C ALA A 231 -13.36 4.63 2.85
N LEU A 232 -14.41 3.97 3.36
CA LEU A 232 -15.66 3.76 2.60
C LEU A 232 -16.37 5.08 2.29
N VAL A 233 -16.43 6.01 3.25
CA VAL A 233 -16.94 7.37 3.01
C VAL A 233 -16.11 8.06 1.93
N GLY A 234 -14.78 7.98 2.00
CA GLY A 234 -13.88 8.54 1.01
C GLY A 234 -14.09 7.95 -0.38
N LEU A 235 -14.28 6.62 -0.51
CA LEU A 235 -14.58 5.97 -1.79
C LEU A 235 -15.93 6.45 -2.37
N VAL A 236 -16.96 6.58 -1.54
CA VAL A 236 -18.26 7.11 -1.99
C VAL A 236 -18.11 8.55 -2.48
N LEU A 237 -17.45 9.42 -1.72
CA LEU A 237 -17.20 10.81 -2.13
C LEU A 237 -16.35 10.89 -3.40
N PHE A 238 -15.33 10.05 -3.52
CA PHE A 238 -14.52 9.95 -4.74
C PHE A 238 -15.37 9.60 -5.96
N GLY A 239 -16.27 8.61 -5.82
CA GLY A 239 -17.21 8.23 -6.88
C GLY A 239 -18.12 9.39 -7.29
N ILE A 240 -18.65 10.16 -6.31
CA ILE A 240 -19.47 11.35 -6.58
C ILE A 240 -18.66 12.39 -7.34
N GLY A 241 -17.45 12.73 -6.86
CA GLY A 241 -16.60 13.73 -7.50
C GLY A 241 -16.09 13.34 -8.88
N ALA A 242 -15.89 12.05 -9.13
CA ALA A 242 -15.48 11.50 -10.42
C ALA A 242 -16.68 11.25 -11.38
N GLY A 243 -17.92 11.40 -10.93
CA GLY A 243 -19.11 11.10 -11.70
C GLY A 243 -19.21 9.61 -12.08
N LEU A 244 -18.81 8.71 -11.18
CA LEU A 244 -18.88 7.26 -11.38
C LEU A 244 -20.31 6.75 -11.18
N GLY A 245 -20.69 5.73 -11.94
CA GLY A 245 -22.06 5.19 -11.97
C GLY A 245 -22.26 4.02 -10.99
N ILE A 246 -23.35 3.30 -11.22
CA ILE A 246 -23.83 2.28 -10.27
C ILE A 246 -22.88 1.09 -10.12
N ALA A 247 -22.17 0.69 -11.18
CA ALA A 247 -21.25 -0.44 -11.13
C ALA A 247 -20.08 -0.18 -10.18
N TYR A 248 -19.59 1.08 -10.12
CA TYR A 248 -18.59 1.48 -9.14
C TYR A 248 -19.12 1.31 -7.70
N TYR A 249 -20.32 1.81 -7.41
CA TYR A 249 -20.90 1.70 -6.07
C TYR A 249 -21.20 0.25 -5.65
N VAL A 250 -21.54 -0.60 -6.62
CA VAL A 250 -21.63 -2.05 -6.36
C VAL A 250 -20.26 -2.60 -5.96
N GLY A 251 -19.18 -2.21 -6.65
CA GLY A 251 -17.80 -2.55 -6.26
C GLY A 251 -17.45 -2.08 -4.85
N VAL A 252 -17.81 -0.84 -4.49
CA VAL A 252 -17.63 -0.29 -3.14
C VAL A 252 -18.44 -1.08 -2.10
N ALA A 253 -19.68 -1.45 -2.39
CA ALA A 253 -20.53 -2.24 -1.51
C ALA A 253 -19.98 -3.65 -1.26
N VAL A 254 -19.46 -4.31 -2.31
CA VAL A 254 -18.75 -5.60 -2.17
C VAL A 254 -17.49 -5.42 -1.32
N GLY A 255 -16.72 -4.37 -1.56
CA GLY A 255 -15.56 -4.01 -0.74
C GLY A 255 -15.93 -3.80 0.74
N ALA A 256 -17.04 -3.10 1.02
CA ALA A 256 -17.55 -2.90 2.38
C ALA A 256 -17.94 -4.22 3.06
N ALA A 257 -18.57 -5.14 2.32
CA ALA A 257 -18.91 -6.47 2.83
C ALA A 257 -17.65 -7.29 3.18
N LEU A 258 -16.60 -7.23 2.34
CA LEU A 258 -15.32 -7.88 2.60
C LEU A 258 -14.62 -7.29 3.83
N ILE A 259 -14.59 -5.98 3.98
CA ILE A 259 -14.05 -5.29 5.16
C ILE A 259 -14.84 -5.70 6.42
N ALA A 260 -16.16 -5.74 6.34
CA ALA A 260 -16.99 -6.19 7.46
C ALA A 260 -16.72 -7.65 7.83
N TRP A 261 -16.48 -8.50 6.84
CA TRP A 261 -16.08 -9.89 7.07
C TRP A 261 -14.68 -9.98 7.71
N GLU A 262 -13.71 -9.20 7.25
CA GLU A 262 -12.36 -9.11 7.84
C GLU A 262 -12.44 -8.78 9.34
N HIS A 263 -13.24 -7.79 9.72
CA HIS A 263 -13.44 -7.40 11.12
C HIS A 263 -14.10 -8.47 11.98
N ARG A 264 -14.80 -9.44 11.39
CA ARG A 264 -15.36 -10.59 12.13
C ARG A 264 -14.31 -11.67 12.40
N LEU A 265 -13.25 -11.72 11.60
CA LEU A 265 -12.18 -12.70 11.73
C LEU A 265 -11.14 -12.30 12.78
N VAL A 266 -10.97 -10.99 13.06
CA VAL A 266 -9.96 -10.45 13.97
C VAL A 266 -10.60 -10.05 15.28
N ARG A 267 -10.17 -10.67 16.40
CA ARG A 267 -10.65 -10.37 17.74
C ARG A 267 -9.47 -10.15 18.70
N PRO A 268 -9.65 -9.33 19.76
CA PRO A 268 -8.64 -9.22 20.81
C PRO A 268 -8.32 -10.61 21.40
N GLY A 269 -7.04 -10.96 21.43
CA GLY A 269 -6.58 -12.26 21.94
C GLY A 269 -6.68 -13.44 20.97
N ASP A 270 -7.41 -13.32 19.84
CA ASP A 270 -7.45 -14.36 18.80
C ASP A 270 -7.04 -13.80 17.44
N LEU A 271 -5.79 -14.09 17.06
CA LEU A 271 -5.18 -13.70 15.80
C LEU A 271 -5.01 -14.87 14.82
N SER A 272 -5.62 -16.03 15.11
CA SER A 272 -5.44 -17.28 14.34
C SER A 272 -5.84 -17.13 12.87
N ARG A 273 -6.83 -16.28 12.57
CA ARG A 273 -7.34 -16.03 11.20
C ARG A 273 -6.84 -14.75 10.57
N LEU A 274 -5.89 -14.06 11.20
CA LEU A 274 -5.42 -12.74 10.76
C LEU A 274 -4.78 -12.79 9.36
N ASN A 275 -4.02 -13.83 9.04
CA ASN A 275 -3.42 -13.97 7.71
C ASN A 275 -4.48 -14.13 6.61
N ALA A 276 -5.55 -14.91 6.86
CA ALA A 276 -6.65 -15.05 5.91
C ALA A 276 -7.40 -13.72 5.73
N ALA A 277 -7.66 -13.00 6.83
CA ALA A 277 -8.26 -11.66 6.79
C ALA A 277 -7.41 -10.71 5.95
N PHE A 278 -6.13 -10.61 6.26
CA PHE A 278 -5.22 -9.65 5.64
C PHE A 278 -5.04 -9.89 4.13
N PHE A 279 -4.69 -11.13 3.72
CA PHE A 279 -4.34 -11.39 2.32
C PHE A 279 -5.55 -11.52 1.41
N THR A 280 -6.61 -12.21 1.86
CA THR A 280 -7.76 -12.50 1.01
C THR A 280 -8.68 -11.30 0.90
N ALA A 281 -9.08 -10.69 2.03
CA ALA A 281 -10.01 -9.57 2.00
C ALA A 281 -9.41 -8.36 1.28
N ASN A 282 -8.23 -7.90 1.72
CA ASN A 282 -7.64 -6.66 1.19
C ASN A 282 -7.19 -6.79 -0.27
N GLY A 283 -6.71 -7.98 -0.69
CA GLY A 283 -6.39 -8.23 -2.09
C GLY A 283 -7.60 -8.09 -3.02
N ILE A 284 -8.78 -8.53 -2.57
CA ILE A 284 -10.00 -8.47 -3.38
C ILE A 284 -10.64 -7.07 -3.34
N VAL A 285 -10.60 -6.34 -2.20
CA VAL A 285 -11.23 -5.02 -2.07
C VAL A 285 -10.76 -4.05 -3.16
N SER A 286 -9.46 -3.89 -3.36
CA SER A 286 -8.93 -2.97 -4.37
C SER A 286 -9.33 -3.37 -5.79
N ILE A 287 -9.33 -4.66 -6.08
CA ILE A 287 -9.70 -5.21 -7.39
C ILE A 287 -11.18 -4.97 -7.68
N VAL A 288 -12.09 -5.26 -6.75
CA VAL A 288 -13.53 -5.10 -7.01
C VAL A 288 -13.93 -3.64 -7.13
N VAL A 289 -13.33 -2.73 -6.38
CA VAL A 289 -13.55 -1.29 -6.51
C VAL A 289 -13.08 -0.80 -7.89
N PHE A 290 -11.87 -1.20 -8.30
CA PHE A 290 -11.35 -0.85 -9.61
C PHE A 290 -12.17 -1.44 -10.75
N LEU A 291 -12.55 -2.73 -10.69
CA LEU A 291 -13.38 -3.37 -11.72
C LEU A 291 -14.76 -2.72 -11.82
N GLY A 292 -15.37 -2.33 -10.70
CA GLY A 292 -16.61 -1.57 -10.71
C GLY A 292 -16.47 -0.25 -11.49
N ALA A 293 -15.39 0.51 -11.24
CA ALA A 293 -15.11 1.72 -12.00
C ALA A 293 -14.79 1.46 -13.48
N LEU A 294 -14.11 0.35 -13.79
CA LEU A 294 -13.81 -0.04 -15.16
C LEU A 294 -15.08 -0.39 -15.94
N VAL A 295 -16.00 -1.14 -15.32
CA VAL A 295 -17.30 -1.45 -15.90
C VAL A 295 -18.09 -0.17 -16.21
N ASP A 296 -18.15 0.78 -15.27
CA ASP A 296 -18.77 2.10 -15.50
C ASP A 296 -18.14 2.90 -16.64
N ARG A 297 -16.89 2.61 -16.98
CA ARG A 297 -16.20 3.30 -18.08
C ARG A 297 -16.56 2.71 -19.44
N VAL A 298 -16.90 1.43 -19.46
CA VAL A 298 -17.20 0.68 -20.68
C VAL A 298 -18.69 0.74 -21.04
N LEU A 299 -19.58 0.79 -20.04
CA LEU A 299 -21.02 1.01 -20.19
C LEU A 299 -21.34 2.47 -20.51
#